data_c1e74335090f8542e335c96a9d373fdd
#
_entry.id   c1e74335090f8542e335c96a9d373fdd
#
_cell.length_a   1.000
_cell.length_b   1.000
_cell.length_c   1.000
_cell.angle_alpha   90.00
_cell.angle_beta   90.00
_cell.angle_gamma   90.00
#
_symmetry.space_group_name_H-M   'P 1'
#
loop_
_entity.id
_entity.type
_entity.pdbx_description
1 polymer ?
#
loop_
_entity_poly.entity_id
_entity_poly.type
_entity_poly.pdbx_seq_one_letter_code
_entity_poly.pdbx_strand_id
1 'polypeptide(L)'
;LTQEELSRIGREYINSGKYIHRLFPVLGVRLIAINDNIDTITRDESSEFSIALKNLMNDNYSRDISVKVRSQLQVKRKHGDFICPFAPYGYQKCEGNHNRIEPDPYAATVVQDIFNWKIQGMTNNGIAIRLAESGILAPLEYKRQKGEPLFSSFKVKERCEWTAQAVAQILTNPIYIGTLRQGLRRRPNYKIKGNTAQLLRYALPGGHFVRIN
;
A
#
# COMPACT_ATOMS: atom_id res chain seq x y z
N LEU A 1 8.39 24.76 22.18
CA LEU A 1 7.78 24.01 21.09
C LEU A 1 6.26 24.18 21.18
N THR A 2 5.64 24.78 20.17
CA THR A 2 4.18 24.97 20.14
C THR A 2 3.59 23.98 19.14
N GLN A 3 2.58 23.23 19.56
CA GLN A 3 1.85 22.25 18.73
C GLN A 3 0.33 22.47 18.91
N GLU A 4 -0.44 22.16 17.89
CA GLU A 4 -1.90 22.22 17.98
C GLU A 4 -2.44 21.14 18.92
N GLU A 5 -1.90 19.92 18.80
CA GLU A 5 -2.32 18.74 19.57
C GLU A 5 -1.14 17.88 19.99
N LEU A 6 -1.28 17.21 21.12
CA LEU A 6 -0.29 16.24 21.64
C LEU A 6 -0.05 15.06 20.70
N SER A 7 -1.07 14.68 19.92
CA SER A 7 -1.01 13.61 18.91
C SER A 7 0.03 13.84 17.81
N ARG A 8 0.44 15.09 17.59
CA ARG A 8 1.47 15.48 16.59
C ARG A 8 2.89 15.15 17.04
N ILE A 9 3.15 15.04 18.34
CA ILE A 9 4.48 14.73 18.88
C ILE A 9 4.84 13.25 18.70
N GLY A 10 3.86 12.38 18.75
CA GLY A 10 4.07 10.95 18.53
C GLY A 10 2.80 10.13 18.71
N ARG A 11 2.72 9.03 17.96
CA ARG A 11 1.58 8.09 18.03
C ARG A 11 1.78 7.00 19.08
N GLU A 12 2.95 6.92 19.69
CA GLU A 12 3.30 5.90 20.69
C GLU A 12 3.36 6.53 22.08
N TYR A 13 2.50 6.09 22.98
CA TYR A 13 2.43 6.54 24.37
C TYR A 13 3.80 6.54 25.07
N ILE A 14 4.59 5.46 24.93
CA ILE A 14 5.88 5.30 25.62
C ILE A 14 6.89 6.33 25.14
N ASN A 15 6.98 6.56 23.83
CA ASN A 15 7.96 7.50 23.27
C ASN A 15 7.55 8.95 23.51
N SER A 16 6.27 9.28 23.34
CA SER A 16 5.75 10.62 23.63
C SER A 16 5.94 10.98 25.12
N GLY A 17 5.69 10.02 26.02
CA GLY A 17 5.95 10.20 27.46
C GLY A 17 7.43 10.41 27.76
N LYS A 18 8.35 9.67 27.15
CA LYS A 18 9.81 9.88 27.32
C LYS A 18 10.26 11.26 26.86
N TYR A 19 9.74 11.74 25.74
CA TYR A 19 10.07 13.09 25.25
C TYR A 19 9.57 14.16 26.20
N ILE A 20 8.32 14.09 26.63
CA ILE A 20 7.69 15.13 27.47
C ILE A 20 8.25 15.12 28.90
N HIS A 21 8.43 13.93 29.50
CA HIS A 21 8.82 13.84 30.92
C HIS A 21 10.33 13.78 31.16
N ARG A 22 11.14 13.38 30.17
CA ARG A 22 12.60 13.26 30.34
C ARG A 22 13.39 14.17 29.41
N LEU A 23 13.16 14.11 28.11
CA LEU A 23 14.04 14.77 27.15
C LEU A 23 13.83 16.28 27.13
N PHE A 24 12.60 16.75 27.05
CA PHE A 24 12.29 18.19 26.98
C PHE A 24 12.73 18.97 28.24
N PRO A 25 12.50 18.45 29.45
CA PRO A 25 13.03 19.11 30.66
C PRO A 25 14.55 19.19 30.69
N VAL A 26 15.27 18.14 30.30
CA VAL A 26 16.74 18.12 30.25
C VAL A 26 17.27 19.11 29.20
N LEU A 27 16.58 19.26 28.08
CA LEU A 27 16.94 20.20 27.00
C LEU A 27 16.44 21.63 27.25
N GLY A 28 15.72 21.89 28.36
CA GLY A 28 15.12 23.20 28.63
C GLY A 28 14.01 23.58 27.63
N VAL A 29 13.39 22.63 26.98
CA VAL A 29 12.36 22.84 25.94
C VAL A 29 10.98 22.91 26.59
N ARG A 30 10.31 24.07 26.50
CA ARG A 30 8.90 24.23 26.84
C ARG A 30 8.03 23.65 25.72
N LEU A 31 7.05 22.84 26.09
CA LEU A 31 6.01 22.32 25.17
C LEU A 31 4.67 22.96 25.54
N ILE A 32 3.99 23.50 24.52
CA ILE A 32 2.63 24.00 24.64
C ILE A 32 1.78 23.27 23.59
N ALA A 33 0.72 22.57 24.03
CA ALA A 33 -0.29 21.98 23.17
C ALA A 33 -1.62 22.73 23.37
N ILE A 34 -1.97 23.55 22.38
CA ILE A 34 -3.04 24.57 22.50
C ILE A 34 -4.41 23.91 22.69
N ASN A 35 -4.79 22.98 21.80
CA ASN A 35 -6.09 22.31 21.85
C ASN A 35 -6.21 21.37 23.05
N ASP A 36 -5.10 20.88 23.56
CA ASP A 36 -5.06 19.99 24.71
C ASP A 36 -4.94 20.73 26.04
N ASN A 37 -4.76 22.04 25.99
CA ASN A 37 -4.54 22.91 27.15
C ASN A 37 -3.40 22.42 28.06
N ILE A 38 -2.28 22.04 27.44
CA ILE A 38 -1.09 21.52 28.15
C ILE A 38 0.07 22.48 27.98
N ASP A 39 0.68 22.83 29.12
CA ASP A 39 1.90 23.62 29.20
C ASP A 39 2.87 22.95 30.17
N THR A 40 4.06 22.63 29.71
CA THR A 40 5.05 21.89 30.52
C THR A 40 5.73 22.79 31.58
N ILE A 41 5.51 24.09 31.59
CA ILE A 41 5.99 24.97 32.70
C ILE A 41 5.04 24.95 33.90
N THR A 42 3.74 24.97 33.66
CA THR A 42 2.71 24.89 34.71
C THR A 42 2.43 23.42 35.07
N ARG A 43 3.42 22.75 35.67
CA ARG A 43 3.30 21.34 36.06
C ARG A 43 2.47 21.20 37.34
N ASP A 44 1.19 20.87 37.17
CA ASP A 44 0.35 20.30 38.21
C ASP A 44 0.22 18.77 38.03
N GLU A 45 0.09 18.02 39.12
CA GLU A 45 -0.12 16.57 39.08
C GLU A 45 -1.33 16.20 38.19
N SER A 46 -2.36 17.05 38.15
CA SER A 46 -3.53 16.91 37.30
C SER A 46 -3.19 16.98 35.78
N SER A 47 -2.20 17.81 35.43
CA SER A 47 -1.76 17.94 34.01
C SER A 47 -0.95 16.70 33.55
N GLU A 48 -0.14 16.11 34.41
CA GLU A 48 0.60 14.88 34.10
C GLU A 48 -0.33 13.70 33.89
N PHE A 49 -1.36 13.56 34.74
CA PHE A 49 -2.40 12.54 34.56
C PHE A 49 -3.19 12.73 33.25
N SER A 50 -3.55 13.97 32.93
CA SER A 50 -4.25 14.30 31.69
C SER A 50 -3.43 13.98 30.45
N ILE A 51 -2.12 14.24 30.46
CA ILE A 51 -1.20 13.89 29.37
C ILE A 51 -1.14 12.36 29.21
N ALA A 52 -1.00 11.62 30.30
CA ALA A 52 -0.95 10.16 30.27
C ALA A 52 -2.26 9.57 29.74
N LEU A 53 -3.41 10.08 30.18
CA LEU A 53 -4.72 9.63 29.73
C LEU A 53 -4.95 9.93 28.24
N LYS A 54 -4.63 11.12 27.76
CA LYS A 54 -4.75 11.48 26.34
C LYS A 54 -3.86 10.63 25.45
N ASN A 55 -2.62 10.38 25.85
CA ASN A 55 -1.73 9.49 25.12
C ASN A 55 -2.26 8.05 25.05
N LEU A 56 -2.84 7.54 26.15
CA LEU A 56 -3.47 6.22 26.18
C LEU A 56 -4.69 6.16 25.27
N MET A 57 -5.51 7.20 25.26
CA MET A 57 -6.67 7.30 24.35
C MET A 57 -6.23 7.32 22.88
N ASN A 58 -5.20 8.07 22.52
CA ASN A 58 -4.66 8.13 21.17
C ASN A 58 -4.10 6.78 20.71
N ASP A 59 -3.43 6.03 21.60
CA ASP A 59 -2.94 4.68 21.30
C ASP A 59 -4.10 3.70 21.06
N ASN A 60 -5.12 3.73 21.92
CA ASN A 60 -6.33 2.92 21.76
C ASN A 60 -7.09 3.27 20.47
N TYR A 61 -7.25 4.53 20.15
CA TYR A 61 -7.88 4.98 18.90
C TYR A 61 -7.13 4.44 17.66
N SER A 62 -5.80 4.55 17.65
CA SER A 62 -4.97 4.01 16.57
C SER A 62 -5.11 2.49 16.43
N ARG A 63 -5.20 1.77 17.56
CA ARG A 63 -5.46 0.33 17.60
C ARG A 63 -6.82 -0.02 17.02
N ASP A 64 -7.86 0.68 17.43
CA ASP A 64 -9.24 0.42 16.98
C ASP A 64 -9.40 0.67 15.48
N ILE A 65 -8.85 1.78 14.95
CA ILE A 65 -8.82 2.04 13.51
C ILE A 65 -8.11 0.90 12.79
N SER A 66 -6.95 0.48 13.29
CA SER A 66 -6.19 -0.62 12.67
C SER A 66 -6.97 -1.94 12.64
N VAL A 67 -7.75 -2.25 13.69
CA VAL A 67 -8.62 -3.42 13.74
C VAL A 67 -9.76 -3.29 12.73
N LYS A 68 -10.46 -2.16 12.73
CA LYS A 68 -11.58 -1.87 11.81
C LYS A 68 -11.16 -1.96 10.35
N VAL A 69 -10.05 -1.30 9.97
CA VAL A 69 -9.53 -1.33 8.60
C VAL A 69 -9.17 -2.76 8.17
N ARG A 70 -8.49 -3.53 9.04
CA ARG A 70 -8.15 -4.93 8.74
C ARG A 70 -9.38 -5.80 8.56
N SER A 71 -10.39 -5.63 9.40
CA SER A 71 -11.66 -6.35 9.30
C SER A 71 -12.36 -6.04 7.97
N GLN A 72 -12.49 -4.76 7.61
CA GLN A 72 -13.09 -4.35 6.35
C GLN A 72 -12.35 -4.89 5.13
N LEU A 73 -11.01 -4.83 5.13
CA LEU A 73 -10.20 -5.40 4.05
C LEU A 73 -10.36 -6.93 3.96
N GLN A 74 -10.54 -7.61 5.09
CA GLN A 74 -10.80 -9.06 5.12
C GLN A 74 -12.16 -9.40 4.53
N VAL A 75 -13.21 -8.64 4.85
CA VAL A 75 -14.55 -8.80 4.27
C VAL A 75 -14.48 -8.60 2.76
N LYS A 76 -13.89 -7.50 2.29
CA LYS A 76 -13.71 -7.25 0.86
C LYS A 76 -12.99 -8.39 0.13
N ARG A 77 -11.90 -8.92 0.72
CA ARG A 77 -11.19 -10.08 0.14
C ARG A 77 -12.07 -11.33 0.04
N LYS A 78 -12.88 -11.60 1.07
CA LYS A 78 -13.81 -12.74 1.04
C LYS A 78 -14.90 -12.59 -0.04
N HIS A 79 -15.30 -11.36 -0.34
CA HIS A 79 -16.26 -11.07 -1.42
C HIS A 79 -15.62 -11.11 -2.81
N GLY A 80 -14.28 -11.28 -2.92
CA GLY A 80 -13.58 -11.28 -4.20
C GLY A 80 -13.26 -9.89 -4.75
N ASP A 81 -13.41 -8.85 -3.95
CA ASP A 81 -13.09 -7.48 -4.34
C ASP A 81 -11.59 -7.32 -4.59
N PHE A 82 -11.24 -6.60 -5.65
CA PHE A 82 -9.88 -6.20 -5.93
C PHE A 82 -9.48 -4.99 -5.08
N ILE A 83 -8.67 -5.21 -4.05
CA ILE A 83 -8.31 -4.16 -3.08
C ILE A 83 -6.94 -3.51 -3.32
N CYS A 84 -6.19 -3.95 -4.34
CA CYS A 84 -4.91 -3.33 -4.65
C CYS A 84 -5.11 -1.91 -5.20
N PRO A 85 -4.20 -0.96 -4.89
CA PRO A 85 -4.32 0.41 -5.38
C PRO A 85 -4.21 0.49 -6.91
N PHE A 86 -3.44 -0.40 -7.53
CA PHE A 86 -3.20 -0.42 -8.98
C PHE A 86 -3.65 -1.73 -9.60
N ALA A 87 -4.24 -1.65 -10.78
CA ALA A 87 -4.48 -2.81 -11.63
C ALA A 87 -3.14 -3.34 -12.19
N PRO A 88 -2.98 -4.68 -12.35
CA PRO A 88 -1.85 -5.24 -13.09
C PRO A 88 -1.92 -4.83 -14.57
N TYR A 89 -0.78 -4.88 -15.26
CA TYR A 89 -0.72 -4.57 -16.69
C TYR A 89 -1.69 -5.47 -17.48
N GLY A 90 -2.38 -4.93 -18.47
CA GLY A 90 -3.45 -5.63 -19.17
C GLY A 90 -4.83 -5.51 -18.55
N TYR A 91 -4.93 -4.92 -17.36
CA TYR A 91 -6.18 -4.60 -16.68
C TYR A 91 -6.24 -3.12 -16.29
N GLN A 92 -7.45 -2.61 -16.20
CA GLN A 92 -7.75 -1.29 -15.63
C GLN A 92 -8.84 -1.42 -14.58
N LYS A 93 -8.99 -0.41 -13.72
CA LYS A 93 -10.10 -0.37 -12.77
C LYS A 93 -11.38 0.05 -13.46
N CYS A 94 -12.49 -0.59 -13.12
CA CYS A 94 -13.79 -0.21 -13.65
C CYS A 94 -14.18 1.21 -13.23
N GLU A 95 -14.76 1.97 -14.12
CA GLU A 95 -15.37 3.25 -13.80
C GLU A 95 -16.54 3.05 -12.82
N GLY A 96 -16.56 3.86 -11.76
CA GLY A 96 -17.61 3.76 -10.71
C GLY A 96 -17.37 2.67 -9.64
N ASN A 97 -16.53 1.67 -9.85
CA ASN A 97 -16.19 0.67 -8.84
C ASN A 97 -14.70 0.32 -8.81
N HIS A 98 -13.94 1.02 -7.99
CA HIS A 98 -12.50 0.78 -7.84
C HIS A 98 -12.11 -0.58 -7.24
N ASN A 99 -13.06 -1.38 -6.76
CA ASN A 99 -12.82 -2.74 -6.26
C ASN A 99 -13.02 -3.82 -7.35
N ARG A 100 -13.25 -3.41 -8.60
CA ARG A 100 -13.33 -4.29 -9.77
C ARG A 100 -12.29 -3.90 -10.81
N ILE A 101 -11.84 -4.88 -11.55
CA ILE A 101 -10.93 -4.68 -12.69
C ILE A 101 -11.52 -5.31 -13.94
N GLU A 102 -11.24 -4.70 -15.07
CA GLU A 102 -11.63 -5.16 -16.40
C GLU A 102 -10.41 -5.17 -17.31
N PRO A 103 -10.40 -5.94 -18.41
CA PRO A 103 -9.32 -5.88 -19.39
C PRO A 103 -9.18 -4.48 -19.97
N ASP A 104 -7.94 -4.01 -20.04
CA ASP A 104 -7.59 -2.79 -20.79
C ASP A 104 -7.50 -3.14 -22.26
N PRO A 105 -8.26 -2.52 -23.17
CA PRO A 105 -8.33 -2.94 -24.57
C PRO A 105 -6.97 -3.06 -25.28
N TYR A 106 -6.05 -2.11 -25.00
CA TYR A 106 -4.71 -2.12 -25.59
C TYR A 106 -3.75 -3.04 -24.83
N ALA A 107 -3.64 -2.85 -23.52
CA ALA A 107 -2.66 -3.59 -22.75
C ALA A 107 -2.99 -5.10 -22.63
N ALA A 108 -4.26 -5.48 -22.77
CA ALA A 108 -4.66 -6.88 -22.78
C ALA A 108 -4.15 -7.62 -24.03
N THR A 109 -4.18 -6.99 -25.21
CA THR A 109 -3.63 -7.60 -26.44
C THR A 109 -2.12 -7.81 -26.32
N VAL A 110 -1.40 -6.86 -25.74
CA VAL A 110 0.05 -7.02 -25.49
C VAL A 110 0.33 -8.19 -24.54
N VAL A 111 -0.50 -8.37 -23.51
CA VAL A 111 -0.37 -9.54 -22.61
C VAL A 111 -0.61 -10.84 -23.37
N GLN A 112 -1.64 -10.92 -24.23
CA GLN A 112 -1.87 -12.10 -25.06
C GLN A 112 -0.67 -12.40 -25.97
N ASP A 113 -0.09 -11.38 -26.59
CA ASP A 113 1.11 -11.54 -27.43
C ASP A 113 2.29 -12.09 -26.62
N ILE A 114 2.52 -11.59 -25.40
CA ILE A 114 3.57 -12.10 -24.50
C ILE A 114 3.38 -13.59 -24.22
N PHE A 115 2.14 -14.05 -23.93
CA PHE A 115 1.85 -15.46 -23.71
C PHE A 115 2.04 -16.28 -24.98
N ASN A 116 1.56 -15.80 -26.14
CA ASN A 116 1.71 -16.47 -27.43
C ASN A 116 3.18 -16.65 -27.81
N TRP A 117 4.00 -15.61 -27.70
CA TRP A 117 5.44 -15.71 -27.97
C TRP A 117 6.15 -16.66 -27.01
N LYS A 118 5.70 -16.71 -25.76
CA LYS A 118 6.24 -17.66 -24.78
C LYS A 118 5.92 -19.11 -25.16
N ILE A 119 4.69 -19.40 -25.61
CA ILE A 119 4.27 -20.71 -26.12
C ILE A 119 5.07 -21.10 -27.36
N GLN A 120 5.41 -20.14 -28.22
CA GLN A 120 6.29 -20.35 -29.39
C GLN A 120 7.76 -20.60 -29.02
N GLY A 121 8.12 -20.60 -27.71
CA GLY A 121 9.46 -20.91 -27.22
C GLY A 121 10.39 -19.72 -27.06
N MET A 122 9.90 -18.48 -27.23
CA MET A 122 10.76 -17.29 -27.02
C MET A 122 11.22 -17.18 -25.57
N THR A 123 12.45 -16.70 -25.37
CA THR A 123 12.96 -16.39 -24.05
C THR A 123 12.35 -15.10 -23.51
N ASN A 124 12.27 -14.94 -22.19
CA ASN A 124 11.74 -13.72 -21.58
C ASN A 124 12.51 -12.46 -22.02
N ASN A 125 13.82 -12.59 -22.23
CA ASN A 125 14.63 -11.50 -22.75
C ASN A 125 14.31 -11.19 -24.22
N GLY A 126 14.15 -12.20 -25.06
CA GLY A 126 13.73 -12.03 -26.46
C GLY A 126 12.39 -11.32 -26.59
N ILE A 127 11.42 -11.69 -25.73
CA ILE A 127 10.12 -11.02 -25.68
C ILE A 127 10.28 -9.55 -25.24
N ALA A 128 11.11 -9.26 -24.25
CA ALA A 128 11.34 -7.90 -23.80
C ALA A 128 11.97 -7.03 -24.90
N ILE A 129 12.95 -7.55 -25.63
CA ILE A 129 13.59 -6.87 -26.77
C ILE A 129 12.54 -6.60 -27.86
N ARG A 130 11.78 -7.60 -28.26
CA ARG A 130 10.74 -7.47 -29.28
C ARG A 130 9.69 -6.41 -28.93
N LEU A 131 9.25 -6.35 -27.67
CA LEU A 131 8.32 -5.33 -27.18
C LEU A 131 8.92 -3.92 -27.28
N ALA A 132 10.22 -3.78 -26.93
CA ALA A 132 10.92 -2.51 -27.01
C ALA A 132 11.11 -2.06 -28.46
N GLU A 133 11.50 -2.96 -29.37
CA GLU A 133 11.65 -2.69 -30.81
C GLU A 133 10.32 -2.33 -31.48
N SER A 134 9.22 -2.93 -31.04
CA SER A 134 7.86 -2.60 -31.50
C SER A 134 7.35 -1.27 -30.93
N GLY A 135 8.12 -0.54 -30.13
CA GLY A 135 7.73 0.73 -29.52
C GLY A 135 6.63 0.59 -28.44
N ILE A 136 6.35 -0.61 -27.96
CA ILE A 136 5.33 -0.86 -26.94
C ILE A 136 5.86 -0.37 -25.58
N LEU A 137 5.10 0.50 -24.92
CA LEU A 137 5.49 1.07 -23.65
C LEU A 137 5.53 0.03 -22.54
N ALA A 138 6.59 0.07 -21.74
CA ALA A 138 6.68 -0.75 -20.53
C ALA A 138 5.55 -0.40 -19.53
N PRO A 139 5.14 -1.33 -18.65
CA PRO A 139 3.98 -1.16 -17.77
C PRO A 139 3.94 0.16 -16.98
N LEU A 140 5.10 0.63 -16.52
CA LEU A 140 5.18 1.88 -15.77
C LEU A 140 5.03 3.11 -16.66
N GLU A 141 5.65 3.10 -17.87
CA GLU A 141 5.52 4.19 -18.83
C GLU A 141 4.11 4.29 -19.38
N TYR A 142 3.47 3.15 -19.61
CA TYR A 142 2.07 3.10 -20.02
C TYR A 142 1.15 3.76 -18.99
N LYS A 143 1.37 3.49 -17.70
CA LYS A 143 0.63 4.15 -16.60
C LYS A 143 0.89 5.65 -16.54
N ARG A 144 2.14 6.08 -16.76
CA ARG A 144 2.47 7.51 -16.85
C ARG A 144 1.71 8.20 -17.98
N GLN A 145 1.66 7.57 -19.14
CA GLN A 145 0.94 8.11 -20.30
C GLN A 145 -0.57 8.23 -20.02
N LYS A 146 -1.15 7.29 -19.26
CA LYS A 146 -2.55 7.36 -18.81
C LYS A 146 -2.81 8.38 -17.70
N GLY A 147 -1.78 9.01 -17.15
CA GLY A 147 -1.92 9.94 -16.01
C GLY A 147 -2.26 9.25 -14.69
N GLU A 148 -2.06 7.92 -14.59
CA GLU A 148 -2.31 7.23 -13.34
C GLU A 148 -1.29 7.63 -12.27
N PRO A 149 -1.72 7.85 -11.00
CA PRO A 149 -0.80 8.24 -9.93
C PRO A 149 0.20 7.12 -9.63
N LEU A 150 1.48 7.47 -9.70
CA LEU A 150 2.58 6.55 -9.39
C LEU A 150 2.97 6.69 -7.92
N PHE A 151 2.43 5.84 -7.06
CA PHE A 151 2.85 5.74 -5.66
C PHE A 151 4.00 4.74 -5.53
N SER A 152 5.22 5.20 -5.64
CA SER A 152 6.41 4.39 -5.39
C SER A 152 7.26 5.03 -4.31
N SER A 153 7.67 4.23 -3.31
CA SER A 153 8.69 4.62 -2.33
C SER A 153 10.11 4.56 -2.92
N PHE A 154 10.26 4.00 -4.12
CA PHE A 154 11.53 3.90 -4.82
C PHE A 154 11.67 5.06 -5.82
N LYS A 155 12.91 5.52 -6.01
CA LYS A 155 13.23 6.44 -7.12
C LYS A 155 12.92 5.74 -8.44
N VAL A 156 11.91 6.22 -9.13
CA VAL A 156 11.54 5.70 -10.45
C VAL A 156 12.48 6.33 -11.48
N LYS A 157 13.05 5.51 -12.37
CA LYS A 157 13.87 5.99 -13.48
C LYS A 157 13.06 6.96 -14.36
N GLU A 158 13.73 7.90 -14.99
CA GLU A 158 13.09 8.85 -15.91
C GLU A 158 12.40 8.12 -17.07
N ARG A 159 13.02 7.06 -17.58
CA ARG A 159 12.45 6.17 -18.60
C ARG A 159 12.55 4.72 -18.14
N CYS A 160 11.45 4.00 -18.21
CA CYS A 160 11.38 2.59 -17.89
C CYS A 160 11.20 1.78 -19.18
N GLU A 161 12.05 0.79 -19.36
CA GLU A 161 12.04 -0.11 -20.51
C GLU A 161 11.54 -1.50 -20.11
N TRP A 162 11.13 -2.29 -21.11
CA TRP A 162 10.83 -3.68 -20.90
C TRP A 162 12.07 -4.46 -20.43
N THR A 163 11.88 -5.30 -19.44
CA THR A 163 12.92 -6.17 -18.90
C THR A 163 12.44 -7.61 -18.87
N ALA A 164 13.35 -8.57 -18.94
CA ALA A 164 13.03 -9.99 -18.77
C ALA A 164 12.28 -10.28 -17.46
N GLN A 165 12.59 -9.50 -16.40
CA GLN A 165 11.91 -9.57 -15.11
C GLN A 165 10.44 -9.12 -15.20
N ALA A 166 10.15 -8.05 -15.93
CA ALA A 166 8.77 -7.57 -16.12
C ALA A 166 7.94 -8.62 -16.90
N VAL A 167 8.51 -9.19 -17.96
CA VAL A 167 7.88 -10.30 -18.71
C VAL A 167 7.65 -11.51 -17.80
N ALA A 168 8.64 -11.91 -16.98
CA ALA A 168 8.49 -13.03 -16.05
C ALA A 168 7.39 -12.78 -15.02
N GLN A 169 7.27 -11.55 -14.50
CA GLN A 169 6.20 -11.17 -13.56
C GLN A 169 4.81 -11.28 -14.19
N ILE A 170 4.65 -10.93 -15.47
CA ILE A 170 3.40 -11.10 -16.20
C ILE A 170 3.10 -12.61 -16.35
N LEU A 171 4.02 -13.39 -16.87
CA LEU A 171 3.83 -14.82 -17.13
C LEU A 171 3.55 -15.67 -15.88
N THR A 172 4.06 -15.24 -14.71
CA THR A 172 3.87 -15.96 -13.44
C THR A 172 2.72 -15.45 -12.60
N ASN A 173 2.06 -14.37 -13.01
CA ASN A 173 0.98 -13.79 -12.22
C ASN A 173 -0.34 -14.58 -12.43
N PRO A 174 -0.87 -15.24 -11.40
CA PRO A 174 -2.06 -16.07 -11.53
C PRO A 174 -3.34 -15.29 -11.85
N ILE A 175 -3.32 -13.97 -11.86
CA ILE A 175 -4.49 -13.16 -12.24
C ILE A 175 -4.89 -13.39 -13.70
N TYR A 176 -3.93 -13.65 -14.60
CA TYR A 176 -4.19 -13.88 -16.02
C TYR A 176 -4.88 -15.23 -16.30
N ILE A 177 -4.81 -16.17 -15.36
CA ILE A 177 -5.56 -17.42 -15.40
C ILE A 177 -6.82 -17.40 -14.55
N GLY A 178 -7.25 -16.21 -14.11
CA GLY A 178 -8.48 -16.02 -13.35
C GLY A 178 -8.37 -16.26 -11.86
N THR A 179 -7.18 -16.22 -11.28
CA THR A 179 -6.98 -16.41 -9.83
C THR A 179 -6.49 -15.12 -9.17
N LEU A 180 -7.35 -14.50 -8.37
CA LEU A 180 -6.99 -13.31 -7.60
C LEU A 180 -6.33 -13.70 -6.28
N ARG A 181 -5.04 -13.41 -6.13
CA ARG A 181 -4.26 -13.67 -4.91
C ARG A 181 -4.01 -12.36 -4.15
N GLN A 182 -4.59 -12.26 -2.95
CA GLN A 182 -4.49 -11.09 -2.09
C GLN A 182 -4.20 -11.50 -0.63
N GLY A 183 -3.71 -10.55 0.18
CA GLY A 183 -3.52 -10.77 1.61
C GLY A 183 -2.34 -11.71 1.96
N LEU A 184 -1.35 -11.85 1.08
CA LEU A 184 -0.17 -12.68 1.29
C LEU A 184 0.74 -12.19 2.41
N ARG A 185 0.64 -10.93 2.76
CA ARG A 185 1.44 -10.30 3.83
C ARG A 185 0.52 -9.63 4.83
N ARG A 186 0.83 -9.79 6.12
CA ARG A 186 0.10 -9.19 7.23
C ARG A 186 1.07 -8.52 8.19
N ARG A 187 0.69 -7.38 8.74
CA ARG A 187 1.32 -6.84 9.95
C ARG A 187 0.61 -7.43 11.16
N PRO A 188 1.32 -8.17 12.04
CA PRO A 188 0.69 -8.79 13.22
C PRO A 188 0.08 -7.74 14.15
N ASN A 189 0.76 -6.59 14.30
CA ASN A 189 0.32 -5.48 15.14
C ASN A 189 0.58 -4.15 14.41
N TYR A 190 -0.21 -3.10 14.70
CA TYR A 190 -0.03 -1.76 14.14
C TYR A 190 1.31 -1.12 14.54
N LYS A 191 1.92 -1.52 15.66
CA LYS A 191 3.24 -1.06 16.15
C LYS A 191 4.42 -1.71 15.42
N ILE A 192 4.24 -2.88 14.82
CA ILE A 192 5.32 -3.62 14.16
C ILE A 192 5.48 -3.14 12.73
N LYS A 193 6.68 -2.62 12.38
CA LYS A 193 6.99 -2.14 11.03
C LYS A 193 7.20 -3.28 10.02
N GLY A 194 7.49 -4.51 10.48
CA GLY A 194 7.73 -5.68 9.63
C GLY A 194 6.44 -6.33 9.12
N ASN A 195 6.48 -6.85 7.91
CA ASN A 195 5.42 -7.69 7.35
C ASN A 195 5.76 -9.17 7.56
N THR A 196 4.88 -9.92 8.19
CA THR A 196 5.00 -11.37 8.28
C THR A 196 4.28 -12.01 7.09
N ALA A 197 4.93 -12.97 6.43
CA ALA A 197 4.28 -13.75 5.39
C ALA A 197 3.10 -14.53 6.01
N GLN A 198 1.93 -14.43 5.43
CA GLN A 198 0.75 -15.15 5.87
C GLN A 198 0.34 -16.14 4.78
N LEU A 199 0.19 -17.42 5.17
CA LEU A 199 -0.27 -18.51 4.31
C LEU A 199 -1.78 -18.43 3.97
N LEU A 200 -2.41 -17.28 4.08
CA LEU A 200 -3.81 -17.10 3.70
C LEU A 200 -3.91 -16.89 2.20
N ARG A 201 -4.05 -17.99 1.48
CA ARG A 201 -4.41 -18.01 0.07
C ARG A 201 -5.91 -17.76 -0.05
N TYR A 202 -6.32 -16.55 -0.32
CA TYR A 202 -7.65 -16.30 -0.88
C TYR A 202 -7.54 -16.50 -2.39
N ALA A 203 -7.50 -17.76 -2.83
CA ALA A 203 -7.75 -18.11 -4.21
C ALA A 203 -9.26 -18.25 -4.36
N LEU A 204 -9.92 -17.24 -4.91
CA LEU A 204 -11.33 -17.34 -5.28
C LEU A 204 -11.40 -17.66 -6.78
N PRO A 205 -11.84 -18.87 -7.17
CA PRO A 205 -12.26 -19.10 -8.53
C PRO A 205 -13.50 -18.21 -8.78
N GLY A 206 -13.45 -17.35 -9.78
CA GLY A 206 -14.57 -16.49 -10.16
C GLY A 206 -14.61 -15.12 -9.45
N GLY A 207 -13.46 -14.55 -9.11
CA GLY A 207 -13.38 -13.15 -8.68
C GLY A 207 -14.06 -12.22 -9.70
N HIS A 208 -14.55 -11.06 -9.23
CA HIS A 208 -15.23 -10.03 -10.06
C HIS A 208 -14.27 -9.37 -11.06
N PHE A 209 -13.71 -10.15 -11.98
CA PHE A 209 -12.88 -9.68 -13.07
C PHE A 209 -13.06 -10.56 -14.30
N VAL A 210 -12.97 -9.95 -15.46
CA VAL A 210 -13.04 -10.63 -16.76
C VAL A 210 -11.66 -11.16 -17.08
N ARG A 211 -11.58 -12.45 -17.54
CA ARG A 211 -10.32 -13.05 -18.00
C ARG A 211 -9.84 -12.34 -19.27
N ILE A 212 -8.54 -12.22 -19.43
CA ILE A 212 -7.92 -11.96 -20.72
C ILE A 212 -7.86 -13.32 -21.43
N ASN A 213 -8.78 -13.56 -22.35
CA ASN A 213 -8.81 -14.78 -23.18
C ASN A 213 -7.86 -14.63 -24.35
#